data_67a0faaac7699cc6fdee5e4edc61bad1
#
_entry.id   67a0faaac7699cc6fdee5e4edc61bad1
#
_cell.length_a   1.000
_cell.length_b   1.000
_cell.length_c   1.000
_cell.angle_alpha   90.00
_cell.angle_beta   90.00
_cell.angle_gamma   90.00
#
_symmetry.space_group_name_H-M   'P 1'
#
loop_
_entity.id
_entity.type
_entity.pdbx_description
1 polymer ?
#
loop_
_entity_poly.entity_id
_entity_poly.type
_entity_poly.pdbx_seq_one_letter_code
_entity_poly.pdbx_strand_id
1 'polypeptide(L)'
;MINNKLKKNIFEKVALCRHFEENVYKCVSKKIIKLPVYLSSGQEFIPSTLSEIILNTLKVKPLIFAQHRCHSTYLSFGGSAVGLIKELLGKKDGCAYGMGGSASIHSPKINMFGHDGHMGTQVPIGVGACFASKKPTIIFIGDAAVEEDYVVCVL
;
A
#
# COMPACT_ATOMS: atom_id res chain seq x y z
N MET A 1 22.81 -14.25 5.05
CA MET A 1 23.18 -13.43 3.87
C MET A 1 21.98 -13.35 2.93
N ILE A 2 21.68 -12.17 2.39
CA ILE A 2 20.62 -11.98 1.39
C ILE A 2 21.09 -12.65 0.10
N ASN A 3 20.38 -13.67 -0.36
CA ASN A 3 20.75 -14.40 -1.57
C ASN A 3 20.33 -13.64 -2.85
N ASN A 4 20.94 -14.02 -3.99
CA ASN A 4 20.69 -13.33 -5.26
C ASN A 4 19.23 -13.46 -5.74
N LYS A 5 18.54 -14.53 -5.41
CA LYS A 5 17.11 -14.74 -5.74
C LYS A 5 16.25 -13.71 -5.02
N LEU A 6 16.50 -13.49 -3.73
CA LEU A 6 15.77 -12.48 -2.94
C LEU A 6 16.00 -11.06 -3.49
N LYS A 7 17.26 -10.73 -3.82
CA LYS A 7 17.58 -9.42 -4.43
C LYS A 7 16.83 -9.21 -5.75
N LYS A 8 16.83 -10.24 -6.62
CA LYS A 8 16.13 -10.21 -7.90
C LYS A 8 14.61 -9.99 -7.70
N ASN A 9 13.99 -10.74 -6.82
CA ASN A 9 12.54 -10.62 -6.56
C ASN A 9 12.18 -9.23 -6.03
N ILE A 10 12.98 -8.68 -5.13
CA ILE A 10 12.78 -7.31 -4.62
C ILE A 10 12.90 -6.30 -5.77
N PHE A 11 13.94 -6.42 -6.61
CA PHE A 11 14.14 -5.54 -7.75
C PHE A 11 12.97 -5.60 -8.74
N GLU A 12 12.47 -6.78 -9.06
CA GLU A 12 11.33 -6.96 -9.97
C GLU A 12 10.06 -6.29 -9.42
N LYS A 13 9.80 -6.39 -8.11
CA LYS A 13 8.68 -5.70 -7.46
C LYS A 13 8.84 -4.19 -7.49
N VAL A 14 10.03 -3.68 -7.17
CA VAL A 14 10.33 -2.23 -7.24
C VAL A 14 10.13 -1.71 -8.65
N ALA A 15 10.66 -2.42 -9.66
CA ALA A 15 10.52 -2.05 -11.06
C ALA A 15 9.05 -2.05 -11.50
N LEU A 16 8.27 -3.06 -11.11
CA LEU A 16 6.83 -3.11 -11.38
C LEU A 16 6.12 -1.87 -10.79
N CYS A 17 6.38 -1.55 -9.52
CA CYS A 17 5.78 -0.41 -8.87
C CYS A 17 6.17 0.90 -9.56
N ARG A 18 7.45 1.10 -9.88
CA ARG A 18 7.93 2.28 -10.58
C ARG A 18 7.27 2.43 -11.95
N HIS A 19 7.24 1.40 -12.77
CA HIS A 19 6.59 1.44 -14.07
C HIS A 19 5.09 1.71 -13.97
N PHE A 20 4.42 1.16 -12.96
CA PHE A 20 3.03 1.46 -12.71
C PHE A 20 2.83 2.96 -12.45
N GLU A 21 3.58 3.54 -11.53
CA GLU A 21 3.48 4.96 -11.18
C GLU A 21 3.78 5.89 -12.35
N GLU A 22 4.80 5.60 -13.16
CA GLU A 22 5.13 6.37 -14.35
C GLU A 22 4.01 6.37 -15.39
N ASN A 23 3.33 5.24 -15.55
CA ASN A 23 2.17 5.16 -16.45
C ASN A 23 0.94 5.85 -15.87
N VAL A 24 0.70 5.76 -14.57
CA VAL A 24 -0.34 6.53 -13.88
C VAL A 24 -0.10 8.03 -14.06
N TYR A 25 1.13 8.50 -13.85
CA TYR A 25 1.49 9.89 -14.08
C TYR A 25 1.18 10.35 -15.52
N LYS A 26 1.53 9.54 -16.53
CA LYS A 26 1.20 9.82 -17.93
C LYS A 26 -0.32 9.89 -18.16
N CYS A 27 -1.10 9.02 -17.51
CA CYS A 27 -2.56 9.03 -17.61
C CYS A 27 -3.18 10.27 -16.95
N VAL A 28 -2.63 10.71 -15.82
CA VAL A 28 -3.04 11.95 -15.15
C VAL A 28 -2.71 13.16 -16.03
N SER A 29 -1.48 13.24 -16.57
CA SER A 29 -1.04 14.33 -17.46
C SER A 29 -1.91 14.44 -18.72
N LYS A 30 -2.39 13.31 -19.23
CA LYS A 30 -3.31 13.25 -20.38
C LYS A 30 -4.79 13.42 -19.98
N LYS A 31 -5.09 13.69 -18.70
CA LYS A 31 -6.46 13.83 -18.16
C LYS A 31 -7.34 12.57 -18.36
N ILE A 32 -6.74 11.40 -18.52
CA ILE A 32 -7.45 10.12 -18.58
C ILE A 32 -7.92 9.76 -17.15
N ILE A 33 -7.05 9.89 -16.16
CA ILE A 33 -7.39 9.82 -14.74
C ILE A 33 -7.67 11.25 -14.27
N LYS A 34 -8.87 11.48 -13.75
CA LYS A 34 -9.38 12.82 -13.39
C LYS A 34 -9.45 13.06 -11.88
N LEU A 35 -9.32 12.03 -11.07
CA LEU A 35 -9.30 12.15 -9.62
C LEU A 35 -7.90 12.56 -9.12
N PRO A 36 -7.79 13.10 -7.91
CA PRO A 36 -6.49 13.34 -7.26
C PRO A 36 -5.72 12.03 -7.11
N VAL A 37 -4.44 12.03 -7.49
CA VAL A 37 -3.57 10.86 -7.41
C VAL A 37 -2.38 11.15 -6.51
N TYR A 38 -2.11 10.24 -5.59
CA TYR A 38 -1.00 10.26 -4.64
C TYR A 38 0.00 9.17 -5.01
N LEU A 39 0.97 9.54 -5.86
CA LEU A 39 1.99 8.60 -6.32
C LEU A 39 2.91 8.18 -5.16
N SER A 40 3.29 6.91 -5.15
CA SER A 40 4.30 6.36 -4.23
C SER A 40 5.70 6.31 -4.85
N SER A 41 5.94 7.07 -5.92
CA SER A 41 7.24 7.17 -6.59
C SER A 41 8.35 7.58 -5.60
N GLY A 42 9.42 6.79 -5.54
CA GLY A 42 10.52 6.96 -4.59
C GLY A 42 10.34 6.18 -3.28
N GLN A 43 9.18 5.63 -3.01
CA GLN A 43 8.87 4.87 -1.79
C GLN A 43 8.72 3.36 -2.04
N GLU A 44 8.97 2.87 -3.25
CA GLU A 44 8.67 1.50 -3.67
C GLU A 44 9.54 0.44 -2.98
N PHE A 45 10.75 0.83 -2.56
CA PHE A 45 11.73 -0.12 -2.05
C PHE A 45 11.31 -0.75 -0.71
N ILE A 46 10.76 0.06 0.20
CA ILE A 46 10.34 -0.41 1.54
C ILE A 46 9.23 -1.46 1.45
N PRO A 47 8.06 -1.19 0.83
CA PRO A 47 7.00 -2.17 0.75
C PRO A 47 7.39 -3.41 -0.08
N SER A 48 8.19 -3.24 -1.14
CA SER A 48 8.68 -4.36 -1.95
C SER A 48 9.58 -5.29 -1.15
N THR A 49 10.50 -4.74 -0.38
CA THR A 49 11.41 -5.52 0.48
C THR A 49 10.65 -6.23 1.59
N LEU A 50 9.80 -5.49 2.32
CA LEU A 50 9.00 -6.06 3.40
C LEU A 50 8.08 -7.18 2.90
N SER A 51 7.39 -6.96 1.78
CA SER A 51 6.50 -7.99 1.21
C SER A 51 7.25 -9.25 0.83
N GLU A 52 8.44 -9.12 0.24
CA GLU A 52 9.23 -10.29 -0.15
C GLU A 52 9.72 -11.09 1.06
N ILE A 53 10.17 -10.40 2.10
CA ILE A 53 10.62 -11.05 3.34
C ILE A 53 9.43 -11.70 4.06
N ILE A 54 8.34 -10.98 4.24
CA ILE A 54 7.23 -11.42 5.08
C ILE A 54 6.43 -12.54 4.40
N LEU A 55 6.07 -12.36 3.12
CA LEU A 55 5.24 -13.33 2.42
C LEU A 55 6.01 -14.56 1.95
N ASN A 56 7.22 -14.37 1.44
CA ASN A 56 7.96 -15.43 0.77
C ASN A 56 9.03 -16.10 1.63
N THR A 57 9.64 -15.36 2.58
CA THR A 57 10.66 -15.90 3.48
C THR A 57 10.03 -16.38 4.78
N LEU A 58 9.27 -15.52 5.47
CA LEU A 58 8.63 -15.86 6.74
C LEU A 58 7.29 -16.58 6.55
N LYS A 59 6.70 -16.51 5.36
CA LYS A 59 5.39 -17.11 5.01
C LYS A 59 4.24 -16.65 5.93
N VAL A 60 4.29 -15.39 6.34
CA VAL A 60 3.26 -14.75 7.19
C VAL A 60 2.31 -13.93 6.32
N LYS A 61 1.02 -13.97 6.62
CA LYS A 61 -0.01 -13.12 6.01
C LYS A 61 -0.46 -12.05 7.03
N PRO A 62 0.17 -10.88 7.04
CA PRO A 62 -0.15 -9.83 8.00
C PRO A 62 -1.46 -9.11 7.65
N LEU A 63 -1.97 -8.34 8.63
CA LEU A 63 -2.83 -7.21 8.33
C LEU A 63 -1.96 -6.04 7.88
N ILE A 64 -2.42 -5.27 6.90
CA ILE A 64 -1.66 -4.16 6.31
C ILE A 64 -2.51 -2.90 6.42
N PHE A 65 -2.01 -1.91 7.14
CA PHE A 65 -2.63 -0.59 7.22
C PHE A 65 -1.73 0.41 6.48
N ALA A 66 -2.29 1.07 5.49
CA ALA A 66 -1.51 1.89 4.59
C ALA A 66 -1.93 3.35 4.63
N GLN A 67 -0.95 4.23 4.43
CA GLN A 67 -1.16 5.65 4.22
C GLN A 67 -1.70 5.94 2.80
N HIS A 68 -1.95 7.22 2.49
CA HIS A 68 -2.51 7.65 1.20
C HIS A 68 -1.61 7.38 -0.03
N ARG A 69 -0.28 7.25 0.12
CA ARG A 69 0.67 6.88 -0.96
C ARG A 69 0.92 5.38 -0.96
N CYS A 70 -0.12 4.61 -1.23
CA CYS A 70 -0.12 3.17 -0.98
C CYS A 70 -0.12 2.28 -2.22
N HIS A 71 0.05 2.83 -3.43
CA HIS A 71 0.08 2.03 -4.66
C HIS A 71 1.16 0.95 -4.61
N SER A 72 2.40 1.33 -4.26
CA SER A 72 3.50 0.37 -4.14
C SER A 72 3.28 -0.66 -3.03
N THR A 73 2.66 -0.28 -1.92
CA THR A 73 2.27 -1.22 -0.87
C THR A 73 1.26 -2.23 -1.41
N TYR A 74 0.20 -1.76 -2.05
CA TYR A 74 -0.82 -2.63 -2.64
C TYR A 74 -0.23 -3.61 -3.65
N LEU A 75 0.55 -3.13 -4.61
CA LEU A 75 1.17 -3.96 -5.65
C LEU A 75 2.18 -4.96 -5.07
N SER A 76 3.04 -4.52 -4.16
CA SER A 76 4.08 -5.36 -3.56
C SER A 76 3.51 -6.52 -2.75
N PHE A 77 2.40 -6.32 -2.07
CA PHE A 77 1.72 -7.38 -1.30
C PHE A 77 0.76 -8.24 -2.11
N GLY A 78 0.79 -8.14 -3.45
CA GLY A 78 0.07 -9.01 -4.36
C GLY A 78 -1.26 -8.45 -4.88
N GLY A 79 -1.47 -7.15 -4.74
CA GLY A 79 -2.61 -6.46 -5.35
C GLY A 79 -2.53 -6.46 -6.88
N SER A 80 -3.68 -6.49 -7.53
CA SER A 80 -3.77 -6.51 -8.99
C SER A 80 -3.53 -5.12 -9.59
N ALA A 81 -2.52 -4.97 -10.45
CA ALA A 81 -2.28 -3.72 -11.19
C ALA A 81 -3.50 -3.32 -12.04
N VAL A 82 -4.18 -4.31 -12.65
CA VAL A 82 -5.41 -4.06 -13.40
C VAL A 82 -6.53 -3.57 -12.48
N GLY A 83 -6.68 -4.20 -11.30
CA GLY A 83 -7.66 -3.76 -10.30
C GLY A 83 -7.39 -2.34 -9.81
N LEU A 84 -6.14 -1.97 -9.64
CA LEU A 84 -5.74 -0.62 -9.21
C LEU A 84 -6.00 0.43 -10.32
N ILE A 85 -5.66 0.14 -11.58
CA ILE A 85 -5.99 1.04 -12.70
C ILE A 85 -7.51 1.24 -12.82
N LYS A 86 -8.30 0.18 -12.67
CA LYS A 86 -9.76 0.30 -12.67
C LYS A 86 -10.27 1.17 -11.52
N GLU A 87 -9.65 1.06 -10.35
CA GLU A 87 -9.95 1.92 -9.20
C GLU A 87 -9.67 3.39 -9.50
N LEU A 88 -8.49 3.69 -10.05
CA LEU A 88 -8.11 5.04 -10.46
C LEU A 88 -8.99 5.62 -11.59
N LEU A 89 -9.67 4.77 -12.33
CA LEU A 89 -10.65 5.16 -13.33
C LEU A 89 -12.10 5.20 -12.78
N GLY A 90 -12.29 5.01 -11.48
CA GLY A 90 -13.60 5.02 -10.83
C GLY A 90 -14.52 3.86 -11.26
N LYS A 91 -13.94 2.72 -11.65
CA LYS A 91 -14.72 1.56 -12.10
C LYS A 91 -15.19 0.69 -10.94
N LYS A 92 -16.43 0.18 -10.99
CA LYS A 92 -17.02 -0.70 -9.97
C LYS A 92 -16.24 -2.01 -9.75
N ASP A 93 -15.49 -2.46 -10.73
CA ASP A 93 -14.62 -3.64 -10.66
C ASP A 93 -13.16 -3.29 -10.32
N GLY A 94 -12.92 -2.09 -9.81
CA GLY A 94 -11.68 -1.68 -9.15
C GLY A 94 -11.47 -2.37 -7.80
N CYS A 95 -10.26 -2.28 -7.24
CA CYS A 95 -9.90 -2.99 -6.01
C CYS A 95 -10.66 -2.53 -4.76
N ALA A 96 -11.19 -1.31 -4.76
CA ALA A 96 -12.07 -0.74 -3.74
C ALA A 96 -13.42 -0.28 -4.34
N TYR A 97 -13.89 -0.97 -5.37
CA TYR A 97 -15.17 -0.74 -6.04
C TYR A 97 -15.32 0.65 -6.68
N GLY A 98 -14.21 1.31 -7.01
CA GLY A 98 -14.20 2.66 -7.58
C GLY A 98 -14.47 3.78 -6.58
N MET A 99 -14.49 3.48 -5.28
CA MET A 99 -14.79 4.43 -4.21
C MET A 99 -13.55 4.91 -3.44
N GLY A 100 -12.47 4.13 -3.46
CA GLY A 100 -11.25 4.45 -2.71
C GLY A 100 -10.31 5.41 -3.45
N GLY A 101 -10.39 5.44 -4.77
CA GLY A 101 -9.52 6.25 -5.60
C GLY A 101 -8.05 5.89 -5.41
N SER A 102 -7.19 6.92 -5.30
CA SER A 102 -5.74 6.72 -5.12
C SER A 102 -5.32 6.54 -3.66
N ALA A 103 -6.06 7.12 -2.72
CA ALA A 103 -5.66 7.18 -1.32
C ALA A 103 -6.20 6.03 -0.47
N SER A 104 -7.46 5.68 -0.66
CA SER A 104 -8.18 4.75 0.22
C SER A 104 -8.32 3.36 -0.41
N ILE A 105 -7.19 2.75 -0.73
CA ILE A 105 -7.15 1.43 -1.38
C ILE A 105 -7.38 0.34 -0.34
N HIS A 106 -8.55 -0.29 -0.41
CA HIS A 106 -8.91 -1.43 0.42
C HIS A 106 -8.89 -2.71 -0.41
N SER A 107 -8.30 -3.77 0.12
CA SER A 107 -8.28 -5.07 -0.54
C SER A 107 -8.30 -6.22 0.48
N PRO A 108 -9.49 -6.77 0.78
CA PRO A 108 -9.61 -7.93 1.68
C PRO A 108 -8.78 -9.14 1.24
N LYS A 109 -8.58 -9.30 -0.08
CA LYS A 109 -7.78 -10.41 -0.64
C LYS A 109 -6.34 -10.46 -0.15
N ILE A 110 -5.77 -9.32 0.16
CA ILE A 110 -4.40 -9.18 0.67
C ILE A 110 -4.37 -8.62 2.09
N ASN A 111 -5.50 -8.61 2.80
CA ASN A 111 -5.66 -8.04 4.15
C ASN A 111 -5.19 -6.58 4.25
N MET A 112 -5.41 -5.78 3.20
CA MET A 112 -4.99 -4.38 3.17
C MET A 112 -6.15 -3.44 3.45
N PHE A 113 -5.92 -2.52 4.37
CA PHE A 113 -6.80 -1.43 4.76
C PHE A 113 -6.11 -0.12 4.40
N GLY A 114 -6.76 0.66 3.56
CA GLY A 114 -6.24 1.92 3.07
C GLY A 114 -6.47 3.08 4.03
N HIS A 115 -6.01 4.24 3.60
CA HIS A 115 -6.18 5.49 4.32
C HIS A 115 -7.65 5.89 4.46
N ASP A 116 -8.03 6.39 5.63
CA ASP A 116 -9.41 6.79 5.97
C ASP A 116 -9.67 8.29 5.82
N GLY A 117 -8.65 9.07 5.45
CA GLY A 117 -8.74 10.51 5.25
C GLY A 117 -7.97 11.33 6.29
N HIS A 118 -7.68 10.77 7.45
CA HIS A 118 -6.89 11.42 8.50
C HIS A 118 -5.46 10.88 8.57
N MET A 119 -4.47 11.77 8.66
CA MET A 119 -3.06 11.38 8.77
C MET A 119 -2.81 10.65 10.09
N GLY A 120 -2.20 9.47 10.02
CA GLY A 120 -1.80 8.72 11.22
C GLY A 120 -2.88 7.83 11.85
N THR A 121 -4.16 8.01 11.56
CA THR A 121 -5.24 7.23 12.18
C THR A 121 -5.18 5.73 11.90
N GLN A 122 -4.53 5.32 10.83
CA GLN A 122 -4.26 3.91 10.57
C GLN A 122 -3.43 3.24 11.68
N VAL A 123 -2.71 4.01 12.52
CA VAL A 123 -1.91 3.46 13.61
C VAL A 123 -2.78 2.95 14.76
N PRO A 124 -3.62 3.76 15.43
CA PRO A 124 -4.50 3.25 16.48
C PRO A 124 -5.46 2.17 15.97
N ILE A 125 -5.96 2.29 14.73
CA ILE A 125 -6.81 1.27 14.11
C ILE A 125 -6.04 -0.05 13.93
N GLY A 126 -4.82 0.02 13.40
CA GLY A 126 -3.96 -1.15 13.19
C GLY A 126 -3.52 -1.82 14.49
N VAL A 127 -3.20 -1.03 15.52
CA VAL A 127 -2.88 -1.54 16.86
C VAL A 127 -4.09 -2.25 17.45
N GLY A 128 -5.29 -1.67 17.38
CA GLY A 128 -6.52 -2.30 17.83
C GLY A 128 -6.83 -3.60 17.08
N ALA A 129 -6.65 -3.61 15.76
CA ALA A 129 -6.84 -4.80 14.94
C ALA A 129 -5.81 -5.89 15.26
N CYS A 130 -4.56 -5.54 15.50
CA CYS A 130 -3.51 -6.46 15.96
C CYS A 130 -3.89 -7.08 17.32
N PHE A 131 -4.28 -6.26 18.28
CA PHE A 131 -4.66 -6.70 19.60
C PHE A 131 -5.85 -7.67 19.57
N ALA A 132 -6.90 -7.33 18.81
CA ALA A 132 -8.10 -8.15 18.71
C ALA A 132 -7.88 -9.46 17.94
N SER A 133 -7.17 -9.40 16.81
CA SER A 133 -7.00 -10.57 15.92
C SER A 133 -5.82 -11.47 16.28
N LYS A 134 -4.86 -10.97 17.07
CA LYS A 134 -3.56 -11.60 17.37
C LYS A 134 -2.74 -11.91 16.10
N LYS A 135 -3.00 -11.21 15.01
CA LYS A 135 -2.26 -11.34 13.75
C LYS A 135 -1.14 -10.33 13.66
N PRO A 136 0.02 -10.70 13.08
CA PRO A 136 1.04 -9.74 12.72
C PRO A 136 0.44 -8.60 11.89
N THR A 137 0.77 -7.38 12.22
CA THR A 137 0.20 -6.19 11.59
C THR A 137 1.34 -5.27 11.16
N ILE A 138 1.26 -4.78 9.93
CA ILE A 138 2.18 -3.81 9.37
C ILE A 138 1.42 -2.51 9.16
N ILE A 139 1.98 -1.43 9.66
CA ILE A 139 1.40 -0.11 9.52
C ILE A 139 2.40 0.78 8.81
N PHE A 140 2.02 1.30 7.64
CA PHE A 140 2.81 2.30 6.92
C PHE A 140 2.36 3.69 7.34
N ILE A 141 3.30 4.48 7.81
CA ILE A 141 3.03 5.83 8.31
C ILE A 141 4.02 6.82 7.68
N GLY A 142 3.61 8.06 7.50
CA GLY A 142 4.48 9.16 7.07
C GLY A 142 5.25 9.75 8.26
N ASP A 143 6.34 10.42 7.95
CA ASP A 143 7.25 11.05 8.90
C ASP A 143 6.55 12.09 9.81
N ALA A 144 5.76 12.98 9.23
CA ALA A 144 5.01 13.96 10.01
C ALA A 144 3.90 13.32 10.87
N ALA A 145 3.24 12.29 10.35
CA ALA A 145 2.14 11.65 11.04
C ALA A 145 2.58 10.81 12.25
N VAL A 146 3.85 10.45 12.37
CA VAL A 146 4.37 9.70 13.52
C VAL A 146 4.37 10.53 14.82
N GLU A 147 4.37 11.85 14.69
CA GLU A 147 4.36 12.78 15.82
C GLU A 147 2.95 13.19 16.29
N GLU A 148 1.90 12.67 15.64
CA GLU A 148 0.53 12.94 16.06
C GLU A 148 0.22 12.30 17.42
N ASP A 149 -0.46 13.05 18.31
CA ASP A 149 -0.73 12.64 19.69
C ASP A 149 -1.37 11.24 19.77
N TYR A 150 -2.37 10.98 18.95
CA TYR A 150 -3.07 9.68 18.92
C TYR A 150 -2.23 8.54 18.35
N VAL A 151 -1.13 8.84 17.67
CA VAL A 151 -0.14 7.85 17.24
C VAL A 151 0.79 7.54 18.40
N VAL A 152 1.34 8.58 19.03
CA VAL A 152 2.27 8.42 20.17
C VAL A 152 1.61 7.69 21.34
N CYS A 153 0.32 7.97 21.59
CA CYS A 153 -0.42 7.36 22.70
C CYS A 153 -0.64 5.84 22.59
N VAL A 154 -0.49 5.25 21.39
CA VAL A 154 -0.76 3.81 21.18
C VAL A 154 0.49 2.98 20.89
N LEU A 155 1.64 3.60 20.77
CA LEU A 155 2.95 2.96 20.61
C LEU A 155 3.63 2.72 21.94
#